data_aeefdcd23c581c471cfd9f225064c3b5
#
_entry.id   aeefdcd23c581c471cfd9f225064c3b5
#
_cell.length_a   1.000
_cell.length_b   1.000
_cell.length_c   1.000
_cell.angle_alpha   90.00
_cell.angle_beta   90.00
_cell.angle_gamma   90.00
#
_symmetry.space_group_name_H-M   'P 1'
#
loop_
_entity.id
_entity.type
_entity.pdbx_description
1 polymer ?
#
loop_
_entity_poly.entity_id
_entity_poly.type
_entity_poly.pdbx_seq_one_letter_code
_entity_poly.pdbx_strand_id
1 'polypeptide(L)'
;MAMYKRHGVAGLFMEGAVSKGGGAENAGLRSYVMAKLLWDVQADVNKLVDEFLEAYYGQAAKPMRAYFDLMHRQVRPGDGGRHIWIYDPPSAPYLGDEFLAGARALFRQAEQAAENDAVRARVRQARLGIDYVELTRAKRFTVAGEWYRPADLDGLKDRWSSFMSVLGQFGITNISESTVAARDDEDFQRYVRPYRVATLENNQLRVHIAPELGGRVTHIIDKRAGRNLLAEPQPGAKQYPDLGGLRVTPYTDYVTRMPGTTTWTLDPGATSTQASLTGACQNGLRIRRTLRLDGPTLRTETVLENTTPAPVTAAMQSQWDTDPGDLTAVVVQYRRQDGGAVEKVLIEPEKIPAGSESYSGAEQPDGEWRVINRSGGPALVSRFPKEQAARCYLSWTAKSENRVAMAVSSLSRVLQPGERLTLDADYGTGEPQP
;
A
#
# COMPACT_ATOMS: atom_id res chain seq x y z
N MET A 1 -30.38 6.89 17.55
CA MET A 1 -30.77 7.59 18.82
C MET A 1 -32.05 6.98 19.43
N ALA A 2 -33.17 6.86 18.72
CA ALA A 2 -34.43 6.30 19.25
C ALA A 2 -34.25 4.87 19.88
N MET A 3 -33.40 4.03 19.33
CA MET A 3 -33.08 2.73 19.91
C MET A 3 -32.42 2.86 21.30
N TYR A 4 -31.43 3.72 21.46
CA TYR A 4 -30.74 3.95 22.73
C TYR A 4 -31.72 4.44 23.81
N LYS A 5 -32.62 5.39 23.47
CA LYS A 5 -33.66 5.85 24.38
C LYS A 5 -34.58 4.72 24.81
N ARG A 6 -35.02 3.84 23.90
CA ARG A 6 -35.89 2.69 24.24
C ARG A 6 -35.19 1.68 25.18
N HIS A 7 -33.88 1.59 25.12
CA HIS A 7 -33.08 0.69 25.99
C HIS A 7 -32.59 1.40 27.26
N GLY A 8 -33.10 2.58 27.60
CA GLY A 8 -32.79 3.28 28.85
C GLY A 8 -31.37 3.84 28.94
N VAL A 9 -30.72 4.05 27.82
CA VAL A 9 -29.37 4.68 27.80
C VAL A 9 -29.50 6.13 28.25
N ALA A 10 -28.83 6.47 29.36
CA ALA A 10 -28.90 7.79 30.01
C ALA A 10 -27.84 8.78 29.48
N GLY A 11 -26.77 8.31 28.86
CA GLY A 11 -25.71 9.16 28.31
C GLY A 11 -25.01 8.50 27.14
N LEU A 12 -24.47 9.29 26.20
CA LEU A 12 -23.74 8.86 25.05
C LEU A 12 -22.45 9.65 24.96
N PHE A 13 -21.34 8.93 24.72
CA PHE A 13 -20.12 9.52 24.23
C PHE A 13 -20.11 9.38 22.70
N MET A 14 -20.05 10.50 22.00
CA MET A 14 -20.01 10.54 20.53
C MET A 14 -18.62 10.99 20.11
N GLU A 15 -17.84 10.06 19.58
CA GLU A 15 -16.55 10.37 18.99
C GLU A 15 -16.76 11.23 17.73
N GLY A 16 -16.16 12.41 17.73
CA GLY A 16 -16.26 13.37 16.64
C GLY A 16 -15.31 13.05 15.48
N ALA A 17 -15.19 13.99 14.55
CA ALA A 17 -14.19 13.92 13.49
C ALA A 17 -12.79 14.19 14.05
N VAL A 18 -11.84 13.31 13.75
CA VAL A 18 -10.46 13.39 14.24
C VAL A 18 -9.65 14.51 13.57
N SER A 19 -10.09 14.93 12.36
CA SER A 19 -9.40 15.94 11.56
C SER A 19 -9.74 17.36 12.03
N LYS A 20 -8.74 18.12 12.45
CA LYS A 20 -8.88 19.57 12.63
C LYS A 20 -9.24 20.23 11.30
N GLY A 21 -10.04 21.29 11.35
CA GLY A 21 -10.50 22.03 10.16
C GLY A 21 -11.65 21.38 9.39
N GLY A 22 -12.26 20.29 9.91
CA GLY A 22 -13.40 19.64 9.26
C GLY A 22 -13.04 18.79 8.05
N GLY A 23 -11.85 18.20 8.03
CA GLY A 23 -11.35 17.38 6.92
C GLY A 23 -12.03 16.02 6.75
N ALA A 24 -12.81 15.54 7.73
CA ALA A 24 -13.56 14.30 7.60
C ALA A 24 -14.79 14.49 6.70
N GLU A 25 -15.15 13.45 5.95
CA GLU A 25 -16.31 13.43 5.06
C GLU A 25 -17.59 13.84 5.80
N ASN A 26 -18.26 14.87 5.30
CA ASN A 26 -19.50 15.42 5.85
C ASN A 26 -19.44 15.74 7.37
N ALA A 27 -18.27 16.12 7.92
CA ALA A 27 -18.08 16.31 9.36
C ALA A 27 -19.09 17.28 9.98
N GLY A 28 -19.35 18.42 9.34
CA GLY A 28 -20.33 19.42 9.77
C GLY A 28 -21.75 18.88 9.79
N LEU A 29 -22.17 18.23 8.71
CA LEU A 29 -23.50 17.61 8.59
C LEU A 29 -23.70 16.53 9.67
N ARG A 30 -22.72 15.65 9.85
CA ARG A 30 -22.79 14.59 10.88
C ARG A 30 -22.96 15.18 12.27
N SER A 31 -22.15 16.18 12.61
CA SER A 31 -22.20 16.84 13.92
C SER A 31 -23.56 17.53 14.13
N TYR A 32 -24.09 18.21 13.11
CA TYR A 32 -25.39 18.86 13.15
C TYR A 32 -26.54 17.87 13.40
N VAL A 33 -26.60 16.81 12.58
CA VAL A 33 -27.65 15.79 12.70
C VAL A 33 -27.57 15.07 14.05
N MET A 34 -26.37 14.73 14.52
CA MET A 34 -26.16 14.11 15.83
C MET A 34 -26.65 15.04 16.98
N ALA A 35 -26.27 16.31 16.96
CA ALA A 35 -26.68 17.27 17.98
C ALA A 35 -28.22 17.42 18.05
N LYS A 36 -28.88 17.54 16.89
CA LYS A 36 -30.35 17.62 16.81
C LYS A 36 -31.02 16.35 17.33
N LEU A 37 -30.51 15.17 16.99
CA LEU A 37 -31.04 13.88 17.43
C LEU A 37 -30.77 13.57 18.91
N LEU A 38 -29.74 14.15 19.52
CA LEU A 38 -29.50 14.08 20.96
C LEU A 38 -30.55 14.94 21.73
N TRP A 39 -30.97 16.04 21.12
CA TRP A 39 -32.01 16.90 21.68
C TRP A 39 -33.42 16.33 21.45
N ASP A 40 -33.73 15.95 20.22
CA ASP A 40 -35.01 15.34 19.85
C ASP A 40 -34.77 14.04 19.04
N VAL A 41 -34.92 12.91 19.72
CA VAL A 41 -34.70 11.58 19.13
C VAL A 41 -35.77 11.18 18.09
N GLN A 42 -36.86 11.93 17.99
CA GLN A 42 -37.94 11.71 17.02
C GLN A 42 -37.80 12.58 15.77
N ALA A 43 -36.80 13.48 15.72
CA ALA A 43 -36.60 14.33 14.57
C ALA A 43 -36.32 13.50 13.29
N ASP A 44 -36.88 13.95 12.18
CA ASP A 44 -36.71 13.32 10.87
C ASP A 44 -35.30 13.61 10.33
N VAL A 45 -34.50 12.57 10.22
CA VAL A 45 -33.10 12.67 9.76
C VAL A 45 -33.01 13.29 8.37
N ASN A 46 -33.91 12.95 7.44
CA ASN A 46 -33.86 13.48 6.08
C ASN A 46 -34.14 14.98 6.06
N LYS A 47 -35.13 15.43 6.87
CA LYS A 47 -35.40 16.85 7.03
C LYS A 47 -34.22 17.61 7.65
N LEU A 48 -33.53 17.02 8.63
CA LEU A 48 -32.32 17.62 9.20
C LEU A 48 -31.16 17.71 8.20
N VAL A 49 -31.02 16.69 7.34
CA VAL A 49 -30.02 16.72 6.26
C VAL A 49 -30.36 17.83 5.27
N ASP A 50 -31.61 17.93 4.81
CA ASP A 50 -32.06 18.97 3.86
C ASP A 50 -31.87 20.37 4.47
N GLU A 51 -32.32 20.59 5.71
CA GLU A 51 -32.14 21.85 6.44
C GLU A 51 -30.66 22.28 6.50
N PHE A 52 -29.77 21.34 6.83
CA PHE A 52 -28.34 21.64 6.86
C PHE A 52 -27.79 21.98 5.48
N LEU A 53 -28.12 21.18 4.47
CA LEU A 53 -27.56 21.37 3.11
C LEU A 53 -28.05 22.69 2.51
N GLU A 54 -29.33 23.06 2.70
CA GLU A 54 -29.87 24.32 2.24
C GLU A 54 -29.19 25.51 2.93
N ALA A 55 -29.08 25.47 4.26
CA ALA A 55 -28.44 26.54 5.03
C ALA A 55 -26.94 26.69 4.76
N TYR A 56 -26.25 25.58 4.51
CA TYR A 56 -24.77 25.56 4.36
C TYR A 56 -24.30 25.76 2.93
N TYR A 57 -25.03 25.22 1.93
CA TYR A 57 -24.66 25.25 0.52
C TYR A 57 -25.56 26.14 -0.35
N GLY A 58 -26.63 26.77 0.18
CA GLY A 58 -27.50 27.66 -0.58
C GLY A 58 -27.99 27.05 -1.89
N GLN A 59 -27.75 27.73 -3.01
CA GLN A 59 -28.14 27.24 -4.35
C GLN A 59 -27.42 25.95 -4.77
N ALA A 60 -26.27 25.64 -4.19
CA ALA A 60 -25.55 24.38 -4.41
C ALA A 60 -26.14 23.20 -3.61
N ALA A 61 -27.14 23.39 -2.75
CA ALA A 61 -27.71 22.34 -1.90
C ALA A 61 -28.25 21.15 -2.70
N LYS A 62 -28.93 21.39 -3.83
CA LYS A 62 -29.53 20.32 -4.65
C LYS A 62 -28.48 19.33 -5.18
N PRO A 63 -27.41 19.73 -5.88
CA PRO A 63 -26.37 18.81 -6.31
C PRO A 63 -25.60 18.21 -5.12
N MET A 64 -25.42 18.91 -3.99
CA MET A 64 -24.80 18.34 -2.78
C MET A 64 -25.69 17.27 -2.14
N ARG A 65 -27.01 17.42 -2.13
CA ARG A 65 -27.95 16.38 -1.72
C ARG A 65 -27.85 15.15 -2.61
N ALA A 66 -27.80 15.36 -3.92
CA ALA A 66 -27.64 14.26 -4.88
C ALA A 66 -26.31 13.49 -4.69
N TYR A 67 -25.22 14.19 -4.35
CA TYR A 67 -23.96 13.56 -3.97
C TYR A 67 -24.09 12.74 -2.68
N PHE A 68 -24.70 13.29 -1.65
CA PHE A 68 -24.97 12.56 -0.40
C PHE A 68 -25.75 11.27 -0.67
N ASP A 69 -26.81 11.34 -1.48
CA ASP A 69 -27.61 10.17 -1.82
C ASP A 69 -26.84 9.17 -2.69
N LEU A 70 -26.00 9.64 -3.63
CA LEU A 70 -25.12 8.80 -4.45
C LEU A 70 -24.16 7.99 -3.57
N MET A 71 -23.51 8.64 -2.61
CA MET A 71 -22.60 8.01 -1.67
C MET A 71 -23.29 6.93 -0.83
N HIS A 72 -24.45 7.23 -0.27
CA HIS A 72 -25.21 6.28 0.56
C HIS A 72 -25.76 5.08 -0.23
N ARG A 73 -26.09 5.26 -1.51
CA ARG A 73 -26.52 4.13 -2.37
C ARG A 73 -25.46 3.05 -2.51
N GLN A 74 -24.17 3.41 -2.43
CA GLN A 74 -23.07 2.43 -2.58
C GLN A 74 -23.04 1.36 -1.47
N VAL A 75 -23.67 1.63 -0.34
CA VAL A 75 -23.55 0.81 0.88
C VAL A 75 -24.91 0.41 1.49
N ARG A 76 -26.02 0.61 0.76
CA ARG A 76 -27.35 0.21 1.25
C ARG A 76 -27.47 -1.32 1.33
N PRO A 77 -28.08 -1.85 2.41
CA PRO A 77 -28.46 -3.25 2.46
C PRO A 77 -29.42 -3.60 1.31
N GLY A 78 -29.16 -4.71 0.62
CA GLY A 78 -29.98 -5.17 -0.51
C GLY A 78 -29.27 -5.11 -1.86
N ASP A 79 -28.33 -4.18 -2.07
CA ASP A 79 -27.56 -4.05 -3.30
C ASP A 79 -26.22 -4.82 -3.24
N GLY A 80 -26.21 -5.99 -2.56
CA GLY A 80 -25.00 -6.80 -2.36
C GLY A 80 -24.26 -6.52 -1.07
N GLY A 81 -24.85 -5.77 -0.11
CA GLY A 81 -24.41 -5.63 1.28
C GLY A 81 -22.93 -5.33 1.48
N ARG A 82 -22.43 -4.24 0.91
CA ARG A 82 -21.03 -3.88 1.08
C ARG A 82 -20.80 -3.35 2.49
N HIS A 83 -20.01 -4.08 3.28
CA HIS A 83 -19.51 -3.56 4.54
C HIS A 83 -18.50 -2.44 4.27
N ILE A 84 -18.66 -1.32 4.97
CA ILE A 84 -17.66 -0.25 5.04
C ILE A 84 -16.92 -0.36 6.36
N TRP A 85 -15.63 -0.10 6.30
CA TRP A 85 -14.76 -0.05 7.47
C TRP A 85 -14.02 1.28 7.50
N ILE A 86 -13.81 1.84 8.70
CA ILE A 86 -13.20 3.18 8.84
C ILE A 86 -11.77 3.27 8.27
N TYR A 87 -11.11 2.13 8.04
CA TYR A 87 -9.79 2.04 7.45
C TYR A 87 -9.80 1.51 6.01
N ASP A 88 -10.95 1.54 5.34
CA ASP A 88 -11.01 1.13 3.94
C ASP A 88 -10.11 2.02 3.07
N PRO A 89 -9.36 1.41 2.13
CA PRO A 89 -8.44 2.14 1.28
C PRO A 89 -9.17 2.89 0.16
N PRO A 90 -8.51 3.87 -0.50
CA PRO A 90 -9.05 4.55 -1.68
C PRO A 90 -9.40 3.64 -2.86
N SER A 91 -8.95 2.38 -2.84
CA SER A 91 -9.28 1.33 -3.82
C SER A 91 -10.53 0.53 -3.47
N ALA A 92 -11.24 0.85 -2.37
CA ALA A 92 -12.43 0.12 -1.95
C ALA A 92 -13.48 0.04 -3.09
N PRO A 93 -14.15 -1.12 -3.25
CA PRO A 93 -15.05 -1.37 -4.40
C PRO A 93 -16.23 -0.39 -4.50
N TYR A 94 -16.70 0.16 -3.38
CA TYR A 94 -17.78 1.17 -3.36
C TYR A 94 -17.31 2.55 -3.87
N LEU A 95 -16.00 2.78 -4.03
CA LEU A 95 -15.41 3.95 -4.66
C LEU A 95 -15.12 3.72 -6.16
N GLY A 96 -15.85 2.83 -6.83
CA GLY A 96 -15.64 2.47 -8.23
C GLY A 96 -15.69 3.66 -9.20
N ASP A 97 -15.24 3.45 -10.44
CA ASP A 97 -15.09 4.54 -11.44
C ASP A 97 -16.43 5.21 -11.77
N GLU A 98 -17.54 4.46 -11.79
CA GLU A 98 -18.88 5.00 -12.01
C GLU A 98 -19.28 5.96 -10.88
N PHE A 99 -19.04 5.56 -9.61
CA PHE A 99 -19.27 6.42 -8.47
C PHE A 99 -18.44 7.71 -8.55
N LEU A 100 -17.13 7.60 -8.83
CA LEU A 100 -16.25 8.76 -8.94
C LEU A 100 -16.65 9.69 -10.08
N ALA A 101 -17.07 9.14 -11.22
CA ALA A 101 -17.56 9.93 -12.35
C ALA A 101 -18.84 10.70 -11.98
N GLY A 102 -19.79 10.04 -11.32
CA GLY A 102 -21.01 10.65 -10.81
C GLY A 102 -20.73 11.74 -9.77
N ALA A 103 -19.87 11.47 -8.80
CA ALA A 103 -19.45 12.44 -7.78
C ALA A 103 -18.82 13.70 -8.42
N ARG A 104 -17.88 13.53 -9.35
CA ARG A 104 -17.27 14.65 -10.11
C ARG A 104 -18.31 15.50 -10.83
N ALA A 105 -19.28 14.86 -11.46
CA ALA A 105 -20.35 15.59 -12.18
C ALA A 105 -21.18 16.44 -11.21
N LEU A 106 -21.54 15.88 -10.05
CA LEU A 106 -22.33 16.57 -9.04
C LEU A 106 -21.55 17.71 -8.38
N PHE A 107 -20.26 17.53 -8.08
CA PHE A 107 -19.42 18.61 -7.56
C PHE A 107 -19.23 19.74 -8.58
N ARG A 108 -19.08 19.45 -9.88
CA ARG A 108 -19.07 20.51 -10.91
C ARG A 108 -20.39 21.29 -10.95
N GLN A 109 -21.53 20.61 -10.85
CA GLN A 109 -22.84 21.27 -10.79
C GLN A 109 -22.96 22.14 -9.51
N ALA A 110 -22.46 21.64 -8.38
CA ALA A 110 -22.46 22.38 -7.12
C ALA A 110 -21.57 23.64 -7.19
N GLU A 111 -20.37 23.54 -7.76
CA GLU A 111 -19.49 24.70 -7.94
C GLU A 111 -20.08 25.75 -8.89
N GLN A 112 -20.79 25.32 -9.96
CA GLN A 112 -21.49 26.22 -10.89
C GLN A 112 -22.71 26.89 -10.26
N ALA A 113 -23.43 26.19 -9.37
CA ALA A 113 -24.58 26.71 -8.69
C ALA A 113 -24.25 27.60 -7.47
N ALA A 114 -23.00 27.58 -7.00
CA ALA A 114 -22.56 28.36 -5.86
C ALA A 114 -22.70 29.86 -6.11
N GLU A 115 -23.57 30.54 -5.35
CA GLU A 115 -23.93 31.94 -5.52
C GLU A 115 -22.84 32.92 -5.04
N ASN A 116 -21.85 32.42 -4.28
CA ASN A 116 -20.74 33.25 -3.78
C ASN A 116 -19.50 32.39 -3.49
N ASP A 117 -18.37 33.07 -3.24
CA ASP A 117 -17.08 32.41 -3.01
C ASP A 117 -17.05 31.58 -1.71
N ALA A 118 -17.83 31.95 -0.69
CA ALA A 118 -17.90 31.20 0.55
C ALA A 118 -18.58 29.85 0.32
N VAL A 119 -19.70 29.81 -0.42
CA VAL A 119 -20.36 28.55 -0.81
C VAL A 119 -19.47 27.73 -1.70
N ARG A 120 -18.82 28.34 -2.70
CA ARG A 120 -17.87 27.66 -3.58
C ARG A 120 -16.71 27.03 -2.82
N ALA A 121 -16.15 27.72 -1.83
CA ALA A 121 -15.11 27.19 -0.96
C ALA A 121 -15.60 25.96 -0.17
N ARG A 122 -16.83 26.02 0.40
CA ARG A 122 -17.43 24.86 1.12
C ARG A 122 -17.65 23.65 0.21
N VAL A 123 -18.06 23.86 -1.04
CA VAL A 123 -18.19 22.78 -2.02
C VAL A 123 -16.83 22.15 -2.31
N ARG A 124 -15.76 22.95 -2.49
CA ARG A 124 -14.37 22.45 -2.68
C ARG A 124 -13.88 21.68 -1.45
N GLN A 125 -14.17 22.16 -0.24
CA GLN A 125 -13.86 21.43 0.97
C GLN A 125 -14.54 20.06 1.00
N ALA A 126 -15.83 19.99 0.67
CA ALA A 126 -16.57 18.73 0.63
C ALA A 126 -16.03 17.76 -0.43
N ARG A 127 -15.43 18.27 -1.53
CA ARG A 127 -14.84 17.45 -2.60
C ARG A 127 -13.51 16.81 -2.21
N LEU A 128 -12.84 17.26 -1.14
CA LEU A 128 -11.51 16.77 -0.75
C LEU A 128 -11.41 15.24 -0.62
N GLY A 129 -12.48 14.57 -0.14
CA GLY A 129 -12.49 13.10 -0.07
C GLY A 129 -12.37 12.44 -1.45
N ILE A 130 -13.09 12.96 -2.44
CA ILE A 130 -13.02 12.47 -3.83
C ILE A 130 -11.65 12.80 -4.46
N ASP A 131 -11.17 14.03 -4.27
CA ASP A 131 -9.86 14.45 -4.78
C ASP A 131 -8.74 13.57 -4.21
N TYR A 132 -8.79 13.22 -2.93
CA TYR A 132 -7.81 12.33 -2.29
C TYR A 132 -7.81 10.92 -2.90
N VAL A 133 -8.99 10.33 -3.13
CA VAL A 133 -9.12 9.03 -3.78
C VAL A 133 -8.51 9.06 -5.18
N GLU A 134 -8.82 10.07 -5.97
CA GLU A 134 -8.32 10.22 -7.34
C GLU A 134 -6.81 10.47 -7.37
N LEU A 135 -6.29 11.33 -6.49
CA LEU A 135 -4.87 11.58 -6.35
C LEU A 135 -4.11 10.32 -5.95
N THR A 136 -4.64 9.56 -4.99
CA THR A 136 -4.01 8.32 -4.55
C THR A 136 -3.93 7.29 -5.69
N ARG A 137 -5.01 7.17 -6.50
CA ARG A 137 -5.01 6.29 -7.67
C ARG A 137 -4.10 6.78 -8.79
N ALA A 138 -3.99 8.09 -8.98
CA ALA A 138 -3.11 8.69 -9.99
C ALA A 138 -1.62 8.58 -9.63
N LYS A 139 -1.27 8.34 -8.35
CA LYS A 139 0.11 8.04 -7.92
C LYS A 139 0.63 6.69 -8.41
N ARG A 140 -0.15 5.90 -9.14
CA ARG A 140 0.31 4.62 -9.69
C ARG A 140 1.46 4.82 -10.67
N PHE A 141 2.53 4.08 -10.41
CA PHE A 141 3.72 4.08 -11.23
C PHE A 141 3.65 3.00 -12.31
N THR A 142 4.30 3.24 -13.42
CA THR A 142 4.49 2.27 -14.50
C THR A 142 5.85 2.44 -15.13
N VAL A 143 6.36 1.38 -15.75
CA VAL A 143 7.61 1.47 -16.52
C VAL A 143 7.29 2.00 -17.91
N ALA A 144 7.92 3.11 -18.28
CA ALA A 144 7.84 3.73 -19.61
C ALA A 144 9.27 4.00 -20.10
N GLY A 145 9.78 3.15 -21.00
CA GLY A 145 11.16 3.15 -21.42
C GLY A 145 12.12 2.85 -20.26
N GLU A 146 13.05 3.76 -20.01
CA GLU A 146 14.03 3.65 -18.90
C GLU A 146 13.52 4.23 -17.56
N TRP A 147 12.23 4.55 -17.46
CA TRP A 147 11.69 5.27 -16.32
C TRP A 147 10.54 4.51 -15.65
N TYR A 148 10.57 4.44 -14.33
CA TYR A 148 9.47 4.07 -13.46
C TYR A 148 8.88 5.32 -12.84
N ARG A 149 7.68 5.71 -13.26
CA ARG A 149 7.04 6.99 -12.92
C ARG A 149 5.53 6.95 -13.08
N PRO A 150 4.79 7.90 -12.49
CA PRO A 150 3.39 8.10 -12.83
C PRO A 150 3.22 8.45 -14.31
N ALA A 151 2.12 8.02 -14.92
CA ALA A 151 1.84 8.26 -16.34
C ALA A 151 1.74 9.78 -16.65
N ASP A 152 1.10 10.55 -15.76
CA ASP A 152 0.94 12.00 -15.84
C ASP A 152 1.52 12.64 -14.56
N LEU A 153 2.83 12.81 -14.52
CA LEU A 153 3.51 13.33 -13.34
C LEU A 153 3.20 14.82 -13.11
N ASP A 154 3.19 15.64 -14.17
CA ASP A 154 3.02 17.08 -14.04
C ASP A 154 1.57 17.41 -13.64
N GLY A 155 0.58 16.83 -14.31
CA GLY A 155 -0.81 16.99 -13.92
C GLY A 155 -1.12 16.42 -12.53
N LEU A 156 -0.38 15.39 -12.07
CA LEU A 156 -0.48 14.88 -10.70
C LEU A 156 0.05 15.90 -9.69
N LYS A 157 1.20 16.56 -9.99
CA LYS A 157 1.77 17.60 -9.11
C LYS A 157 0.86 18.81 -8.99
N ASP A 158 0.28 19.26 -10.11
CA ASP A 158 -0.66 20.39 -10.12
C ASP A 158 -1.91 20.10 -9.28
N ARG A 159 -2.48 18.90 -9.44
CA ARG A 159 -3.64 18.45 -8.64
C ARG A 159 -3.29 18.31 -7.16
N TRP A 160 -2.11 17.78 -6.84
CA TRP A 160 -1.63 17.68 -5.46
C TRP A 160 -1.48 19.05 -4.82
N SER A 161 -0.83 20.00 -5.51
CA SER A 161 -0.67 21.38 -5.05
C SER A 161 -2.04 22.04 -4.77
N SER A 162 -3.00 21.87 -5.68
CA SER A 162 -4.36 22.37 -5.52
C SER A 162 -5.07 21.77 -4.30
N PHE A 163 -4.93 20.46 -4.10
CA PHE A 163 -5.47 19.75 -2.93
C PHE A 163 -4.89 20.28 -1.62
N MET A 164 -3.55 20.42 -1.54
CA MET A 164 -2.87 20.97 -0.36
C MET A 164 -3.27 22.42 -0.08
N SER A 165 -3.48 23.22 -1.12
CA SER A 165 -3.97 24.60 -0.98
C SER A 165 -5.35 24.66 -0.32
N VAL A 166 -6.28 23.78 -0.70
CA VAL A 166 -7.61 23.71 -0.07
C VAL A 166 -7.49 23.25 1.39
N LEU A 167 -6.67 22.26 1.70
CA LEU A 167 -6.40 21.86 3.09
C LEU A 167 -5.91 23.05 3.93
N GLY A 168 -4.96 23.81 3.41
CA GLY A 168 -4.41 25.00 4.07
C GLY A 168 -5.48 26.09 4.29
N GLN A 169 -6.32 26.35 3.30
CA GLN A 169 -7.41 27.34 3.39
C GLN A 169 -8.37 27.07 4.56
N PHE A 170 -8.64 25.78 4.84
CA PHE A 170 -9.54 25.35 5.93
C PHE A 170 -8.81 24.95 7.21
N GLY A 171 -7.48 25.09 7.28
CA GLY A 171 -6.69 24.69 8.44
C GLY A 171 -6.77 23.19 8.74
N ILE A 172 -6.96 22.36 7.71
CA ILE A 172 -7.02 20.90 7.83
C ILE A 172 -5.62 20.37 7.97
N THR A 173 -5.27 19.86 9.14
CA THR A 173 -3.91 19.37 9.44
C THR A 173 -3.77 17.85 9.28
N ASN A 174 -4.88 17.12 9.25
CA ASN A 174 -4.87 15.67 9.18
C ASN A 174 -5.79 15.17 8.07
N ILE A 175 -5.26 14.33 7.18
CA ILE A 175 -6.02 13.67 6.11
C ILE A 175 -6.76 12.44 6.66
N SER A 176 -6.16 11.76 7.64
CA SER A 176 -6.78 10.67 8.37
C SER A 176 -6.33 10.70 9.83
N GLU A 177 -6.85 9.81 10.66
CA GLU A 177 -6.48 9.69 12.08
C GLU A 177 -4.96 9.66 12.31
N SER A 178 -4.23 8.95 11.47
CA SER A 178 -2.78 8.75 11.61
C SER A 178 -1.93 9.47 10.55
N THR A 179 -2.55 10.24 9.64
CA THR A 179 -1.84 10.90 8.53
C THR A 179 -1.91 12.40 8.66
N VAL A 180 -0.78 13.01 9.02
CA VAL A 180 -0.62 14.46 9.04
C VAL A 180 -0.39 14.96 7.62
N ALA A 181 -1.14 15.96 7.17
CA ALA A 181 -1.09 16.49 5.81
C ALA A 181 0.31 16.96 5.39
N ALA A 182 1.04 17.64 6.28
CA ALA A 182 2.39 18.09 6.02
C ALA A 182 3.35 16.91 5.74
N ARG A 183 3.23 15.80 6.48
CA ARG A 183 4.06 14.61 6.26
C ARG A 183 3.72 13.92 4.95
N ASP A 184 2.43 13.85 4.60
CA ASP A 184 2.00 13.26 3.32
C ASP A 184 2.49 14.11 2.14
N ASP A 185 2.57 15.44 2.30
CA ASP A 185 3.17 16.33 1.32
C ASP A 185 4.69 16.12 1.19
N GLU A 186 5.43 16.04 2.29
CA GLU A 186 6.86 15.71 2.28
C GLU A 186 7.12 14.37 1.57
N ASP A 187 6.34 13.35 1.86
CA ASP A 187 6.44 12.03 1.21
C ASP A 187 6.08 12.12 -0.27
N PHE A 188 5.07 12.92 -0.64
CA PHE A 188 4.74 13.17 -2.04
C PHE A 188 5.92 13.83 -2.77
N GLN A 189 6.45 14.95 -2.26
CA GLN A 189 7.56 15.67 -2.88
C GLN A 189 8.82 14.81 -2.99
N ARG A 190 9.09 13.97 -2.00
CA ARG A 190 10.27 13.13 -1.93
C ARG A 190 10.22 11.93 -2.87
N TYR A 191 9.07 11.26 -2.96
CA TYR A 191 8.95 9.95 -3.60
C TYR A 191 8.19 9.97 -4.92
N VAL A 192 7.33 10.95 -5.18
CA VAL A 192 6.57 11.02 -6.44
C VAL A 192 7.39 11.74 -7.51
N ARG A 193 8.35 11.00 -8.07
CA ARG A 193 9.27 11.44 -9.12
C ARG A 193 9.64 10.28 -10.04
N PRO A 194 10.22 10.54 -11.21
CA PRO A 194 10.73 9.45 -12.05
C PRO A 194 11.96 8.82 -11.40
N TYR A 195 12.06 7.48 -11.56
CA TYR A 195 13.21 6.69 -11.17
C TYR A 195 13.77 5.99 -12.41
N ARG A 196 15.08 6.05 -12.61
CA ARG A 196 15.71 5.25 -13.66
C ARG A 196 15.61 3.77 -13.32
N VAL A 197 15.36 2.94 -14.34
CA VAL A 197 15.35 1.49 -14.20
C VAL A 197 16.48 0.87 -15.02
N ALA A 198 17.19 -0.09 -14.41
CA ALA A 198 18.02 -1.02 -15.12
C ALA A 198 17.16 -2.24 -15.49
N THR A 199 17.33 -2.77 -16.69
CA THR A 199 16.56 -3.91 -17.17
C THR A 199 17.48 -5.11 -17.37
N LEU A 200 17.12 -6.24 -16.75
CA LEU A 200 17.66 -7.55 -17.09
C LEU A 200 16.62 -8.32 -17.89
N GLU A 201 17.07 -9.03 -18.92
CA GLU A 201 16.17 -9.77 -19.79
C GLU A 201 16.82 -11.03 -20.35
N ASN A 202 16.07 -12.13 -20.33
CA ASN A 202 16.37 -13.36 -21.06
C ASN A 202 15.11 -13.83 -21.82
N ASN A 203 15.10 -15.05 -22.32
CA ASN A 203 13.96 -15.58 -23.09
C ASN A 203 12.69 -15.78 -22.25
N GLN A 204 12.78 -15.86 -20.91
CA GLN A 204 11.70 -16.22 -20.00
C GLN A 204 11.27 -15.06 -19.09
N LEU A 205 12.21 -14.25 -18.63
CA LEU A 205 11.97 -13.17 -17.71
C LEU A 205 12.45 -11.81 -18.24
N ARG A 206 11.72 -10.76 -17.88
CA ARG A 206 12.21 -9.37 -17.89
C ARG A 206 12.08 -8.81 -16.49
N VAL A 207 13.16 -8.23 -15.99
CA VAL A 207 13.24 -7.70 -14.62
C VAL A 207 13.63 -6.23 -14.67
N HIS A 208 12.86 -5.38 -13.98
CA HIS A 208 13.17 -3.96 -13.83
C HIS A 208 13.64 -3.67 -12.41
N ILE A 209 14.78 -3.00 -12.32
CA ILE A 209 15.45 -2.65 -11.06
C ILE A 209 15.51 -1.13 -10.98
N ALA A 210 15.04 -0.54 -9.89
CA ALA A 210 15.14 0.89 -9.60
C ALA A 210 16.16 1.13 -8.47
N PRO A 211 17.44 1.43 -8.79
CA PRO A 211 18.47 1.62 -7.77
C PRO A 211 18.11 2.72 -6.78
N GLU A 212 17.69 3.88 -7.27
CA GLU A 212 17.33 5.03 -6.44
C GLU A 212 16.07 4.80 -5.55
N LEU A 213 15.30 3.74 -5.83
CA LEU A 213 14.15 3.32 -5.05
C LEU A 213 14.54 2.24 -4.02
N GLY A 214 15.66 2.40 -3.35
CA GLY A 214 16.16 1.45 -2.35
C GLY A 214 16.71 0.15 -2.94
N GLY A 215 17.28 0.18 -4.16
CA GLY A 215 17.80 -1.01 -4.85
C GLY A 215 16.71 -2.04 -5.19
N ARG A 216 15.48 -1.58 -5.38
CA ARG A 216 14.27 -2.40 -5.48
C ARG A 216 14.08 -2.98 -6.87
N VAL A 217 13.71 -4.26 -6.93
CA VAL A 217 13.14 -4.84 -8.15
C VAL A 217 11.65 -4.49 -8.16
N THR A 218 11.22 -3.73 -9.16
CA THR A 218 9.84 -3.27 -9.30
C THR A 218 8.98 -4.26 -10.08
N HIS A 219 9.58 -4.96 -11.04
CA HIS A 219 8.90 -5.93 -11.89
C HIS A 219 9.75 -7.18 -12.08
N ILE A 220 9.11 -8.33 -12.02
CA ILE A 220 9.57 -9.61 -12.57
C ILE A 220 8.48 -10.06 -13.53
N ILE A 221 8.66 -9.79 -14.81
CA ILE A 221 7.67 -10.13 -15.84
C ILE A 221 7.97 -11.51 -16.36
N ASP A 222 7.06 -12.46 -16.13
CA ASP A 222 7.04 -13.74 -16.84
C ASP A 222 6.58 -13.50 -18.28
N LYS A 223 7.48 -13.68 -19.25
CA LYS A 223 7.21 -13.43 -20.67
C LYS A 223 6.23 -14.44 -21.26
N ARG A 224 6.16 -15.65 -20.72
CA ARG A 224 5.23 -16.70 -21.15
C ARG A 224 3.80 -16.37 -20.69
N ALA A 225 3.65 -15.93 -19.45
CA ALA A 225 2.36 -15.54 -18.89
C ALA A 225 1.95 -14.10 -19.23
N GLY A 226 2.89 -13.26 -19.72
CA GLY A 226 2.68 -11.86 -20.06
C GLY A 226 2.34 -10.98 -18.86
N ARG A 227 2.73 -11.38 -17.62
CA ARG A 227 2.34 -10.67 -16.39
C ARG A 227 3.52 -10.40 -15.46
N ASN A 228 3.40 -9.33 -14.67
CA ASN A 228 4.28 -9.08 -13.54
C ASN A 228 3.95 -10.04 -12.39
N LEU A 229 4.97 -10.65 -11.79
CA LEU A 229 4.85 -11.57 -10.65
C LEU A 229 4.87 -10.84 -9.30
N LEU A 230 5.19 -9.54 -9.31
CA LEU A 230 5.30 -8.72 -8.12
C LEU A 230 4.05 -7.85 -7.93
N ALA A 231 3.67 -7.66 -6.68
CA ALA A 231 2.87 -6.51 -6.30
C ALA A 231 3.73 -5.24 -6.47
N GLU A 232 3.28 -4.30 -7.30
CA GLU A 232 4.08 -3.15 -7.68
C GLU A 232 4.27 -2.19 -6.50
N PRO A 233 5.49 -1.70 -6.24
CA PRO A 233 5.70 -0.62 -5.29
C PRO A 233 5.04 0.66 -5.81
N GLN A 234 4.42 1.42 -4.90
CA GLN A 234 3.78 2.69 -5.22
C GLN A 234 4.44 3.81 -4.41
N PRO A 235 5.54 4.43 -4.93
CA PRO A 235 6.22 5.52 -4.24
C PRO A 235 5.26 6.67 -3.91
N GLY A 236 5.36 7.23 -2.70
CA GLY A 236 4.45 8.27 -2.20
C GLY A 236 3.10 7.74 -1.70
N ALA A 237 2.88 6.43 -1.71
CA ALA A 237 1.77 5.82 -0.98
C ALA A 237 2.07 5.78 0.53
N LYS A 238 1.04 5.82 1.36
CA LYS A 238 1.15 5.84 2.84
C LYS A 238 2.07 4.74 3.41
N GLN A 239 2.20 3.62 2.71
CA GLN A 239 2.97 2.46 3.15
C GLN A 239 4.33 2.34 2.45
N TYR A 240 4.70 3.32 1.63
CA TYR A 240 6.04 3.39 1.07
C TYR A 240 7.05 3.76 2.19
N PRO A 241 8.27 3.19 2.20
CA PRO A 241 8.85 2.26 1.22
C PRO A 241 8.62 0.78 1.52
N ASP A 242 7.77 0.42 2.47
CA ASP A 242 7.73 -0.91 3.06
C ASP A 242 7.01 -1.98 2.22
N LEU A 243 6.16 -1.60 1.29
CA LEU A 243 5.36 -2.53 0.48
C LEU A 243 5.72 -2.51 -1.00
N GLY A 244 5.49 -3.65 -1.64
CA GLY A 244 5.62 -3.86 -3.08
C GLY A 244 7.04 -4.18 -3.56
N GLY A 245 7.11 -4.96 -4.63
CA GLY A 245 8.35 -5.36 -5.27
C GLY A 245 9.18 -6.38 -4.48
N LEU A 246 10.42 -6.55 -4.94
CA LEU A 246 11.42 -7.35 -4.23
C LEU A 246 12.49 -6.42 -3.67
N ARG A 247 12.71 -6.46 -2.37
CA ARG A 247 13.65 -5.60 -1.66
C ARG A 247 14.51 -6.34 -0.66
N VAL A 248 15.64 -5.74 -0.31
CA VAL A 248 16.44 -6.12 0.84
C VAL A 248 16.52 -4.93 1.81
N THR A 249 16.28 -5.20 3.07
CA THR A 249 16.35 -4.22 4.14
C THR A 249 17.41 -4.64 5.14
N PRO A 250 18.56 -3.94 5.24
CA PRO A 250 19.51 -4.11 6.32
C PRO A 250 18.94 -3.48 7.60
N TYR A 251 19.25 -4.07 8.77
CA TYR A 251 18.89 -3.51 10.07
C TYR A 251 19.93 -3.89 11.13
N THR A 252 20.04 -3.05 12.17
CA THR A 252 21.01 -3.24 13.27
C THR A 252 20.46 -4.10 14.39
N ASP A 253 19.14 -4.09 14.55
CA ASP A 253 18.40 -4.96 15.47
C ASP A 253 17.01 -5.25 14.89
N TYR A 254 16.24 -6.08 15.56
CA TYR A 254 14.91 -6.48 15.09
C TYR A 254 13.89 -5.33 15.05
N VAL A 255 14.14 -4.25 15.75
CA VAL A 255 13.25 -3.09 15.91
C VAL A 255 13.65 -1.95 14.98
N THR A 256 14.95 -1.77 14.77
CA THR A 256 15.49 -0.64 14.01
C THR A 256 15.71 -1.02 12.55
N ARG A 257 14.64 -1.17 11.80
CA ARG A 257 14.71 -1.25 10.32
C ARG A 257 15.25 0.08 9.78
N MET A 258 16.11 0.00 8.77
CA MET A 258 16.62 1.17 8.06
C MET A 258 16.05 1.25 6.63
N PRO A 259 14.71 1.25 6.44
CA PRO A 259 14.12 1.36 5.12
C PRO A 259 14.37 2.77 4.57
N GLY A 260 14.80 2.86 3.33
CA GLY A 260 14.99 4.13 2.62
C GLY A 260 16.21 4.96 3.04
N THR A 261 17.04 4.47 3.98
CA THR A 261 18.28 5.17 4.38
C THR A 261 19.51 4.67 3.62
N THR A 262 19.38 3.60 2.85
CA THR A 262 20.44 3.06 2.01
C THR A 262 20.39 3.74 0.64
N THR A 263 21.45 4.44 0.29
CA THR A 263 21.64 4.98 -1.07
C THR A 263 22.23 3.88 -1.94
N TRP A 264 21.55 3.54 -3.02
CA TRP A 264 21.96 2.49 -3.93
C TRP A 264 22.40 3.04 -5.27
N THR A 265 23.49 2.48 -5.80
CA THR A 265 23.99 2.74 -7.15
C THR A 265 24.10 1.44 -7.93
N LEU A 266 23.87 1.52 -9.24
CA LEU A 266 24.15 0.43 -10.15
C LEU A 266 25.66 0.38 -10.41
N ASP A 267 26.27 -0.79 -10.19
CA ASP A 267 27.70 -0.96 -10.43
C ASP A 267 27.98 -1.00 -11.95
N PRO A 268 29.15 -0.52 -12.40
CA PRO A 268 29.59 -0.70 -13.79
C PRO A 268 29.65 -2.18 -14.18
N GLY A 269 29.40 -2.47 -15.47
CA GLY A 269 29.49 -3.82 -16.01
C GLY A 269 28.20 -4.63 -15.96
N ALA A 270 27.06 -3.98 -15.77
CA ALA A 270 25.75 -4.63 -15.96
C ALA A 270 25.62 -5.17 -17.40
N THR A 271 25.07 -6.38 -17.52
CA THR A 271 24.76 -7.04 -18.79
C THR A 271 23.25 -7.18 -18.96
N SER A 272 22.80 -7.78 -20.06
CA SER A 272 21.37 -8.07 -20.25
C SER A 272 20.80 -9.07 -19.23
N THR A 273 21.64 -9.86 -18.56
CA THR A 273 21.20 -10.92 -17.63
C THR A 273 21.76 -10.79 -16.22
N GLN A 274 22.62 -9.83 -15.96
CA GLN A 274 23.23 -9.64 -14.65
C GLN A 274 23.46 -8.17 -14.33
N ALA A 275 23.16 -7.76 -13.09
CA ALA A 275 23.51 -6.46 -12.54
C ALA A 275 23.94 -6.60 -11.08
N SER A 276 24.83 -5.72 -10.66
CA SER A 276 25.19 -5.54 -9.25
C SER A 276 24.83 -4.13 -8.80
N LEU A 277 24.43 -4.01 -7.54
CA LEU A 277 24.07 -2.75 -6.89
C LEU A 277 24.87 -2.67 -5.59
N THR A 278 25.42 -1.51 -5.33
CA THR A 278 26.11 -1.21 -4.06
C THR A 278 25.33 -0.12 -3.31
N GLY A 279 25.09 -0.35 -2.02
CA GLY A 279 24.39 0.57 -1.15
C GLY A 279 25.24 0.94 0.07
N ALA A 280 25.10 2.20 0.52
CA ALA A 280 25.69 2.70 1.76
C ALA A 280 24.58 2.85 2.82
N CYS A 281 24.74 2.19 3.95
CA CYS A 281 23.84 2.29 5.10
C CYS A 281 24.25 3.42 6.03
N GLN A 282 23.33 4.03 6.75
CA GLN A 282 23.62 5.16 7.65
C GLN A 282 24.57 4.81 8.80
N ASN A 283 24.58 3.56 9.24
CA ASN A 283 25.46 3.08 10.32
C ASN A 283 26.85 2.66 9.83
N GLY A 284 27.22 3.02 8.59
CA GLY A 284 28.52 2.70 8.01
C GLY A 284 28.67 1.28 7.46
N LEU A 285 27.61 0.48 7.45
CA LEU A 285 27.60 -0.78 6.75
C LEU A 285 27.50 -0.55 5.24
N ARG A 286 28.21 -1.38 4.47
CA ARG A 286 28.09 -1.42 3.01
C ARG A 286 27.32 -2.67 2.61
N ILE A 287 26.32 -2.51 1.75
CA ILE A 287 25.55 -3.62 1.19
C ILE A 287 25.79 -3.73 -0.31
N ARG A 288 26.01 -4.94 -0.80
CA ARG A 288 26.10 -5.24 -2.23
C ARG A 288 25.09 -6.33 -2.57
N ARG A 289 24.36 -6.12 -3.67
CA ARG A 289 23.40 -7.09 -4.18
C ARG A 289 23.69 -7.38 -5.64
N THR A 290 23.91 -8.65 -5.95
CA THR A 290 24.05 -9.15 -7.33
C THR A 290 22.75 -9.84 -7.73
N LEU A 291 22.22 -9.48 -8.88
CA LEU A 291 21.02 -10.05 -9.49
C LEU A 291 21.40 -10.69 -10.81
N ARG A 292 20.98 -11.94 -11.02
CA ARG A 292 21.29 -12.70 -12.23
C ARG A 292 20.07 -13.49 -12.68
N LEU A 293 19.77 -13.44 -13.98
CA LEU A 293 18.75 -14.28 -14.60
C LEU A 293 19.33 -15.65 -14.98
N ASP A 294 18.66 -16.70 -14.51
CA ASP A 294 18.96 -18.09 -14.83
C ASP A 294 17.66 -18.82 -15.17
N GLY A 295 17.37 -18.96 -16.46
CA GLY A 295 16.09 -19.48 -16.93
C GLY A 295 14.89 -18.69 -16.36
N PRO A 296 13.90 -19.37 -15.72
CA PRO A 296 12.73 -18.75 -15.13
C PRO A 296 12.97 -18.17 -13.71
N THR A 297 14.24 -18.01 -13.31
CA THR A 297 14.64 -17.65 -11.95
C THR A 297 15.49 -16.39 -11.95
N LEU A 298 15.15 -15.44 -11.07
CA LEU A 298 16.02 -14.35 -10.66
C LEU A 298 16.80 -14.80 -9.42
N ARG A 299 18.10 -15.04 -9.56
CA ARG A 299 19.01 -15.33 -8.45
C ARG A 299 19.50 -14.04 -7.84
N THR A 300 19.53 -13.97 -6.53
CA THR A 300 20.06 -12.82 -5.80
C THR A 300 21.06 -13.26 -4.74
N GLU A 301 22.23 -12.65 -4.76
CA GLU A 301 23.24 -12.73 -3.72
C GLU A 301 23.35 -11.37 -3.04
N THR A 302 23.22 -11.32 -1.71
CA THR A 302 23.31 -10.07 -0.96
C THR A 302 24.35 -10.21 0.15
N VAL A 303 25.31 -9.30 0.15
CA VAL A 303 26.39 -9.24 1.12
C VAL A 303 26.35 -7.92 1.86
N LEU A 304 26.29 -7.97 3.18
CA LEU A 304 26.40 -6.83 4.08
C LEU A 304 27.79 -6.88 4.75
N GLU A 305 28.57 -5.82 4.63
CA GLU A 305 29.95 -5.72 5.13
C GLU A 305 30.06 -4.60 6.15
N ASN A 306 30.71 -4.86 7.28
CA ASN A 306 31.07 -3.84 8.23
C ASN A 306 32.32 -3.08 7.75
N THR A 307 32.14 -1.86 7.25
CA THR A 307 33.22 -0.99 6.80
C THR A 307 33.62 0.05 7.88
N THR A 308 33.08 -0.07 9.10
CA THR A 308 33.42 0.81 10.22
C THR A 308 34.61 0.25 11.01
N PRO A 309 35.30 1.07 11.82
CA PRO A 309 36.40 0.61 12.68
C PRO A 309 35.93 -0.12 13.94
N ALA A 310 34.62 -0.22 14.19
CA ALA A 310 34.05 -0.82 15.40
C ALA A 310 33.09 -1.97 15.06
N PRO A 311 32.89 -2.93 15.98
CA PRO A 311 31.89 -3.98 15.81
C PRO A 311 30.48 -3.39 15.68
N VAL A 312 29.68 -3.92 14.74
CA VAL A 312 28.29 -3.49 14.49
C VAL A 312 27.37 -4.70 14.47
N THR A 313 26.30 -4.68 15.24
CA THR A 313 25.25 -5.70 15.16
C THR A 313 24.46 -5.48 13.86
N ALA A 314 24.32 -6.52 13.06
CA ALA A 314 23.68 -6.44 11.75
C ALA A 314 22.86 -7.68 11.43
N ALA A 315 21.79 -7.45 10.69
CA ALA A 315 20.96 -8.47 10.05
C ALA A 315 20.41 -7.92 8.72
N MET A 316 19.85 -8.80 7.90
CA MET A 316 19.17 -8.45 6.66
C MET A 316 17.85 -9.19 6.54
N GLN A 317 16.90 -8.57 5.85
CA GLN A 317 15.67 -9.24 5.41
C GLN A 317 15.51 -9.06 3.90
N SER A 318 15.35 -10.15 3.18
CA SER A 318 14.91 -10.14 1.78
C SER A 318 13.42 -10.41 1.75
N GLN A 319 12.64 -9.52 1.14
CA GLN A 319 11.19 -9.62 1.07
C GLN A 319 10.71 -9.52 -0.37
N TRP A 320 9.85 -10.45 -0.72
CA TRP A 320 9.18 -10.55 -1.99
C TRP A 320 7.68 -10.34 -1.81
N ASP A 321 7.17 -9.21 -2.29
CA ASP A 321 5.73 -8.92 -2.33
C ASP A 321 5.20 -9.35 -3.70
N THR A 322 4.32 -10.36 -3.73
CA THR A 322 3.78 -10.93 -4.96
C THR A 322 2.30 -10.56 -5.15
N ASP A 323 1.87 -10.54 -6.41
CA ASP A 323 0.46 -10.53 -6.81
C ASP A 323 0.11 -11.89 -7.45
N PRO A 324 -0.36 -12.85 -6.69
CA PRO A 324 -0.73 -14.16 -7.22
C PRO A 324 -2.14 -14.19 -7.86
N GLY A 325 -2.85 -13.08 -7.92
CA GLY A 325 -4.26 -12.99 -8.32
C GLY A 325 -5.22 -13.21 -7.14
N ASP A 326 -6.44 -13.69 -7.42
CA ASP A 326 -7.50 -13.87 -6.41
C ASP A 326 -7.05 -14.79 -5.26
N LEU A 327 -6.89 -14.20 -4.07
CA LEU A 327 -6.40 -14.91 -2.89
C LEU A 327 -7.35 -15.98 -2.34
N THR A 328 -8.62 -16.01 -2.75
CA THR A 328 -9.56 -17.08 -2.36
C THR A 328 -9.16 -18.44 -2.96
N ALA A 329 -8.42 -18.39 -4.07
CA ALA A 329 -7.89 -19.57 -4.76
C ALA A 329 -6.40 -19.83 -4.43
N VAL A 330 -5.78 -19.02 -3.57
CA VAL A 330 -4.33 -19.08 -3.32
C VAL A 330 -4.01 -19.92 -2.08
N VAL A 331 -3.02 -20.78 -2.23
CA VAL A 331 -2.41 -21.52 -1.12
C VAL A 331 -0.91 -21.27 -1.08
N VAL A 332 -0.34 -21.34 0.12
CA VAL A 332 1.12 -21.35 0.33
C VAL A 332 1.55 -22.76 0.73
N GLN A 333 2.51 -23.31 0.00
CA GLN A 333 3.06 -24.65 0.25
C GLN A 333 4.54 -24.55 0.60
N TYR A 334 4.95 -25.35 1.59
CA TYR A 334 6.37 -25.54 1.93
C TYR A 334 6.55 -26.84 2.73
N ARG A 335 7.79 -27.30 2.80
CA ARG A 335 8.20 -28.33 3.75
C ARG A 335 8.84 -27.65 4.96
N ARG A 336 8.47 -28.05 6.17
CA ARG A 336 9.14 -27.58 7.41
C ARG A 336 10.50 -28.21 7.57
N GLN A 337 11.37 -27.61 8.35
CA GLN A 337 12.69 -28.17 8.66
C GLN A 337 12.61 -29.52 9.42
N ASP A 338 11.53 -29.81 10.14
CA ASP A 338 11.24 -31.13 10.72
C ASP A 338 10.74 -32.16 9.71
N GLY A 339 10.60 -31.80 8.43
CA GLY A 339 10.16 -32.68 7.33
C GLY A 339 8.65 -32.68 7.08
N GLY A 340 7.85 -32.00 7.89
CA GLY A 340 6.40 -31.92 7.71
C GLY A 340 6.03 -31.07 6.50
N ALA A 341 5.12 -31.57 5.64
CA ALA A 341 4.55 -30.78 4.55
C ALA A 341 3.46 -29.85 5.06
N VAL A 342 3.44 -28.61 4.60
CA VAL A 342 2.44 -27.60 4.95
C VAL A 342 1.78 -27.10 3.67
N GLU A 343 0.46 -27.06 3.67
CA GLU A 343 -0.35 -26.32 2.72
C GLU A 343 -1.29 -25.40 3.51
N LYS A 344 -1.15 -24.09 3.27
CA LYS A 344 -1.92 -23.07 3.96
C LYS A 344 -2.84 -22.35 3.00
N VAL A 345 -4.14 -22.41 3.26
CA VAL A 345 -5.18 -21.57 2.64
C VAL A 345 -5.09 -20.17 3.26
N LEU A 346 -5.00 -19.14 2.44
CA LEU A 346 -4.80 -17.75 2.93
C LEU A 346 -6.11 -17.08 3.31
N ILE A 347 -7.15 -17.28 2.51
CA ILE A 347 -8.48 -16.69 2.75
C ILE A 347 -9.45 -17.82 3.04
N GLU A 348 -9.96 -17.83 4.26
CA GLU A 348 -11.06 -18.71 4.65
C GLU A 348 -12.39 -17.96 4.59
N PRO A 349 -13.50 -18.61 4.17
CA PRO A 349 -14.83 -18.00 4.24
C PRO A 349 -15.10 -17.42 5.63
N GLU A 350 -15.69 -16.23 5.68
CA GLU A 350 -16.11 -15.52 6.92
C GLU A 350 -14.95 -14.99 7.80
N LYS A 351 -13.68 -15.19 7.44
CA LYS A 351 -12.55 -14.61 8.16
C LYS A 351 -12.09 -13.30 7.53
N ILE A 352 -11.33 -12.49 8.31
CA ILE A 352 -10.72 -11.27 7.83
C ILE A 352 -9.81 -11.58 6.63
N PRO A 353 -9.97 -10.92 5.48
CA PRO A 353 -9.22 -11.23 4.27
C PRO A 353 -7.77 -10.68 4.32
N ALA A 354 -7.13 -10.79 5.47
CA ALA A 354 -5.73 -10.42 5.69
C ALA A 354 -5.16 -11.15 6.90
N GLY A 355 -3.86 -11.40 6.90
CA GLY A 355 -3.17 -12.02 8.02
C GLY A 355 -1.65 -11.95 7.90
N SER A 356 -0.97 -12.35 8.98
CA SER A 356 0.48 -12.47 9.00
C SER A 356 0.93 -13.55 9.97
N GLU A 357 2.00 -14.25 9.61
CA GLU A 357 2.63 -15.28 10.42
C GLU A 357 4.15 -15.19 10.35
N SER A 358 4.82 -15.74 11.36
CA SER A 358 6.27 -15.86 11.37
C SER A 358 6.69 -17.27 11.80
N TYR A 359 7.71 -17.80 11.12
CA TYR A 359 8.20 -19.16 11.33
C TYR A 359 9.68 -19.14 11.70
N SER A 360 10.06 -19.95 12.68
CA SER A 360 11.44 -20.12 13.12
C SER A 360 11.70 -21.55 13.62
N GLY A 361 12.96 -21.98 13.63
CA GLY A 361 13.31 -23.33 14.07
C GLY A 361 12.64 -24.42 13.22
N ALA A 362 12.09 -25.44 13.88
CA ALA A 362 11.50 -26.61 13.20
C ALA A 362 10.32 -26.28 12.28
N GLU A 363 9.57 -25.20 12.55
CA GLU A 363 8.41 -24.79 11.76
C GLU A 363 8.76 -23.98 10.51
N GLN A 364 10.02 -23.54 10.42
CA GLN A 364 10.49 -22.73 9.28
C GLN A 364 10.49 -23.55 7.99
N PRO A 365 10.19 -22.93 6.83
CA PRO A 365 10.41 -23.55 5.52
C PRO A 365 11.83 -24.05 5.34
N ASP A 366 11.99 -25.28 4.83
CA ASP A 366 13.28 -25.95 4.58
C ASP A 366 13.88 -25.50 3.24
N GLY A 367 14.21 -24.21 3.12
CA GLY A 367 14.88 -23.61 1.98
C GLY A 367 13.99 -23.29 0.78
N GLU A 368 12.72 -23.68 0.77
CA GLU A 368 11.78 -23.35 -0.31
C GLU A 368 10.36 -23.16 0.21
N TRP A 369 9.64 -22.20 -0.37
CA TRP A 369 8.21 -22.07 -0.29
C TRP A 369 7.60 -21.59 -1.62
N ARG A 370 6.30 -21.88 -1.80
CA ARG A 370 5.58 -21.64 -3.04
C ARG A 370 4.25 -20.96 -2.76
N VAL A 371 3.88 -20.03 -3.64
CA VAL A 371 2.53 -19.47 -3.71
C VAL A 371 1.86 -20.01 -4.97
N ILE A 372 0.75 -20.69 -4.80
CA ILE A 372 0.04 -21.38 -5.88
C ILE A 372 -1.37 -20.83 -5.97
N ASN A 373 -1.75 -20.33 -7.13
CA ASN A 373 -3.13 -20.02 -7.44
C ASN A 373 -3.79 -21.27 -8.09
N ARG A 374 -4.73 -21.86 -7.40
CA ARG A 374 -5.45 -23.07 -7.87
C ARG A 374 -6.37 -22.81 -9.08
N SER A 375 -6.69 -21.54 -9.37
CA SER A 375 -7.42 -21.17 -10.58
C SER A 375 -6.55 -21.17 -11.84
N GLY A 376 -5.23 -21.36 -11.70
CA GLY A 376 -4.29 -21.49 -12.82
C GLY A 376 -3.10 -20.54 -12.73
N GLY A 377 -2.17 -20.70 -13.66
CA GLY A 377 -0.92 -19.96 -13.73
C GLY A 377 0.26 -20.68 -13.07
N PRO A 378 1.49 -20.14 -13.23
CA PRO A 378 2.67 -20.75 -12.65
C PRO A 378 2.69 -20.58 -11.12
N ALA A 379 3.25 -21.56 -10.43
CA ALA A 379 3.60 -21.39 -9.02
C ALA A 379 4.70 -20.33 -8.88
N LEU A 380 4.54 -19.41 -7.93
CA LEU A 380 5.59 -18.45 -7.55
C LEU A 380 6.48 -19.12 -6.51
N VAL A 381 7.78 -19.19 -6.77
CA VAL A 381 8.73 -19.95 -5.94
C VAL A 381 9.81 -19.04 -5.40
N SER A 382 10.03 -19.09 -4.09
CA SER A 382 11.21 -18.51 -3.46
C SER A 382 12.06 -19.61 -2.83
N ARG A 383 13.37 -19.58 -3.10
CA ARG A 383 14.39 -20.49 -2.54
C ARG A 383 15.43 -19.71 -1.79
N PHE A 384 15.97 -20.28 -0.74
CA PHE A 384 17.03 -19.68 0.06
C PHE A 384 17.83 -20.76 0.79
N PRO A 385 19.13 -20.54 1.05
CA PRO A 385 19.91 -21.42 1.92
C PRO A 385 19.35 -21.37 3.35
N LYS A 386 18.88 -22.51 3.87
CA LYS A 386 18.23 -22.56 5.18
C LYS A 386 19.17 -22.16 6.33
N GLU A 387 20.46 -22.41 6.17
CA GLU A 387 21.49 -22.03 7.13
C GLU A 387 21.75 -20.52 7.23
N GLN A 388 21.34 -19.76 6.21
CA GLN A 388 21.38 -18.29 6.23
C GLN A 388 20.12 -17.66 6.84
N ALA A 389 19.04 -18.44 7.00
CA ALA A 389 17.76 -17.97 7.42
C ALA A 389 17.51 -18.22 8.92
N ALA A 390 17.24 -17.17 9.69
CA ALA A 390 16.83 -17.25 11.09
C ALA A 390 15.33 -17.30 11.26
N ARG A 391 14.59 -16.64 10.35
CA ARG A 391 13.14 -16.51 10.43
C ARG A 391 12.54 -16.24 9.04
N CYS A 392 11.38 -16.80 8.81
CA CYS A 392 10.57 -16.54 7.65
C CYS A 392 9.27 -15.84 8.06
N TYR A 393 8.77 -14.92 7.21
CA TYR A 393 7.51 -14.20 7.43
C TYR A 393 6.63 -14.37 6.23
N LEU A 394 5.36 -14.62 6.49
CA LEU A 394 4.29 -14.65 5.51
C LEU A 394 3.24 -13.63 5.91
N SER A 395 2.84 -12.75 5.00
CA SER A 395 1.67 -11.91 5.19
C SER A 395 0.84 -11.82 3.91
N TRP A 396 -0.45 -11.61 4.06
CA TRP A 396 -1.36 -11.53 2.92
C TRP A 396 -2.48 -10.53 3.16
N THR A 397 -3.01 -9.98 2.08
CA THR A 397 -4.18 -9.11 2.11
C THR A 397 -4.94 -9.20 0.79
N ALA A 398 -6.27 -9.25 0.88
CA ALA A 398 -7.21 -9.13 -0.22
C ALA A 398 -8.14 -7.91 -0.05
N LYS A 399 -7.80 -6.96 0.85
CA LYS A 399 -8.64 -5.80 1.16
C LYS A 399 -8.64 -4.76 0.05
N SER A 400 -7.47 -4.46 -0.50
CA SER A 400 -7.29 -3.41 -1.51
C SER A 400 -6.51 -3.87 -2.74
N GLU A 401 -5.79 -4.94 -2.56
CA GLU A 401 -4.96 -5.60 -3.55
C GLU A 401 -4.80 -7.07 -3.16
N ASN A 402 -4.61 -7.94 -4.14
CA ASN A 402 -4.28 -9.33 -3.88
C ASN A 402 -2.76 -9.44 -3.69
N ARG A 403 -2.31 -9.40 -2.45
CA ARG A 403 -0.89 -9.43 -2.14
C ARG A 403 -0.53 -10.55 -1.17
N VAL A 404 0.53 -11.28 -1.51
CA VAL A 404 1.21 -12.21 -0.62
C VAL A 404 2.66 -11.75 -0.49
N ALA A 405 3.08 -11.44 0.72
CA ALA A 405 4.47 -11.09 1.02
C ALA A 405 5.16 -12.25 1.73
N MET A 406 6.28 -12.66 1.18
CA MET A 406 7.19 -13.65 1.78
C MET A 406 8.51 -12.98 2.09
N ALA A 407 9.01 -13.15 3.31
CA ALA A 407 10.30 -12.59 3.69
C ALA A 407 11.16 -13.61 4.42
N VAL A 408 12.46 -13.54 4.16
CA VAL A 408 13.50 -14.33 4.83
C VAL A 408 14.44 -13.36 5.53
N SER A 409 14.65 -13.57 6.83
CA SER A 409 15.59 -12.78 7.64
C SER A 409 16.80 -13.62 8.02
N SER A 410 17.98 -13.02 7.90
CA SER A 410 19.22 -13.61 8.38
C SER A 410 19.27 -13.64 9.91
N LEU A 411 20.18 -14.42 10.46
CA LEU A 411 20.59 -14.30 11.87
C LEU A 411 21.14 -12.89 12.11
N SER A 412 20.79 -12.33 13.29
CA SER A 412 21.47 -11.13 13.77
C SER A 412 22.85 -11.50 14.31
N ARG A 413 23.90 -10.83 13.81
CA ARG A 413 25.29 -11.08 14.17
C ARG A 413 26.02 -9.78 14.48
N VAL A 414 26.99 -9.87 15.40
CA VAL A 414 27.98 -8.81 15.57
C VAL A 414 29.06 -9.02 14.50
N LEU A 415 29.16 -8.10 13.57
CA LEU A 415 30.19 -8.09 12.53
C LEU A 415 31.37 -7.27 13.02
N GLN A 416 32.55 -7.89 13.09
CA GLN A 416 33.81 -7.19 13.31
C GLN A 416 34.16 -6.32 12.09
N PRO A 417 35.06 -5.33 12.19
CA PRO A 417 35.56 -4.58 11.05
C PRO A 417 36.01 -5.50 9.91
N GLY A 418 35.46 -5.31 8.71
CA GLY A 418 35.72 -6.14 7.52
C GLY A 418 34.94 -7.45 7.44
N GLU A 419 34.21 -7.85 8.48
CA GLU A 419 33.37 -9.06 8.42
C GLU A 419 32.12 -8.85 7.56
N ARG A 420 31.60 -9.98 7.06
CA ARG A 420 30.47 -10.03 6.13
C ARG A 420 29.36 -10.93 6.62
N LEU A 421 28.13 -10.54 6.28
CA LEU A 421 26.91 -11.33 6.43
C LEU A 421 26.29 -11.50 5.04
N THR A 422 25.97 -12.74 4.67
CA THR A 422 25.37 -13.06 3.36
C THR A 422 23.93 -13.53 3.55
N LEU A 423 23.05 -13.12 2.64
CA LEU A 423 21.68 -13.60 2.51
C LEU A 423 21.35 -13.75 1.01
N ASP A 424 21.29 -14.99 0.55
CA ASP A 424 20.94 -15.33 -0.81
C ASP A 424 19.48 -15.73 -0.91
N ALA A 425 18.85 -15.42 -2.02
CA ALA A 425 17.51 -15.90 -2.30
C ALA A 425 17.24 -15.88 -3.81
N ASP A 426 16.55 -16.90 -4.29
CA ASP A 426 16.11 -17.06 -5.65
C ASP A 426 14.60 -16.87 -5.75
N TYR A 427 14.15 -16.20 -6.81
CA TYR A 427 12.75 -15.87 -7.05
C TYR A 427 12.38 -16.19 -8.49
N GLY A 428 11.25 -16.85 -8.69
CA GLY A 428 10.84 -17.20 -10.04
C GLY A 428 9.54 -17.97 -10.09
N THR A 429 9.36 -18.65 -11.21
CA THR A 429 8.21 -19.51 -11.45
C THR A 429 8.62 -20.98 -11.45
N GLY A 430 7.73 -21.83 -10.97
CA GLY A 430 7.86 -23.28 -11.00
C GLY A 430 6.64 -23.94 -11.62
N GLU A 431 6.76 -25.21 -11.96
CA GLU A 431 5.59 -26.02 -12.34
C GLU A 431 4.65 -26.11 -11.12
N PRO A 432 3.32 -25.99 -11.32
CA PRO A 432 2.36 -26.35 -10.28
C PRO A 432 2.61 -27.82 -9.93
N GLN A 433 2.80 -28.13 -8.67
CA GLN A 433 2.79 -29.52 -8.27
C GLN A 433 1.34 -30.01 -8.33
N PRO A 434 1.10 -31.22 -8.85
CA PRO A 434 -0.22 -31.81 -8.97
C PRO A 434 -0.92 -31.99 -7.62
#